data_787727e249a4ee30816301b214d584d1
#
_entry.id   787727e249a4ee30816301b214d584d1
#
_cell.length_a   1.000
_cell.length_b   1.000
_cell.length_c   1.000
_cell.angle_alpha   90.00
_cell.angle_beta   90.00
_cell.angle_gamma   90.00
#
_symmetry.space_group_name_H-M   'P 1'
#
loop_
_entity.id
_entity.type
_entity.pdbx_description
1 polymer ?
#
loop_
_entity_poly.entity_id
_entity_poly.type
_entity_poly.pdbx_seq_one_letter_code
_entity_poly.pdbx_strand_id
1 'polypeptide(L)'
;MLTLSANKIITADTCKRMLYYRYTLEIKNQVKSSNLAFGSAIDTALMTYLLAITMGHQVHDLEAVFLEKWEEETDCEVEYTVTKTPKKLVEMGKKMVSLFPEAWEKSGLMILVMPDGSPALQVQLSCSLKDKLNLRGYLDLIAMNDDGEIIVIDLKTAAAKYGEVFAWQSDQLTAYNILVEANREALGIDTVDQLGFMCMLKKTNPVIEQPHLIPARSSQEIAEFRQKCFDIETTFNQRRFYKASRHAFNNPCELCDFKQLCTFGDTDGLIIPDKSKPLLQAA
;
A
#
# COMPACT_ATOMS: atom_id res chain seq x y z
N MET A 1 10.42 -12.43 -17.48
CA MET A 1 10.40 -12.54 -15.99
C MET A 1 9.27 -11.66 -15.50
N LEU A 2 8.34 -12.22 -14.72
CA LEU A 2 7.21 -11.48 -14.14
C LEU A 2 7.53 -11.11 -12.68
N THR A 3 7.33 -9.84 -12.32
CA THR A 3 7.41 -9.39 -10.92
C THR A 3 6.04 -8.98 -10.44
N LEU A 4 5.59 -9.59 -9.36
CA LEU A 4 4.35 -9.27 -8.65
C LEU A 4 4.64 -8.34 -7.47
N SER A 5 3.66 -7.53 -7.13
CA SER A 5 3.60 -6.76 -5.88
C SER A 5 2.23 -6.99 -5.23
N ALA A 6 2.07 -6.69 -3.96
CA ALA A 6 0.79 -6.80 -3.27
C ALA A 6 -0.34 -6.09 -4.04
N ASN A 7 -0.12 -4.86 -4.48
CA ASN A 7 -1.10 -4.10 -5.26
C ASN A 7 -1.44 -4.75 -6.60
N LYS A 8 -0.45 -5.38 -7.28
CA LYS A 8 -0.70 -6.11 -8.53
C LYS A 8 -1.55 -7.36 -8.29
N ILE A 9 -1.31 -8.07 -7.18
CA ILE A 9 -2.08 -9.24 -6.76
C ILE A 9 -3.52 -8.85 -6.43
N ILE A 10 -3.72 -7.85 -5.58
CA ILE A 10 -5.04 -7.31 -5.23
C ILE A 10 -5.80 -6.85 -6.48
N THR A 11 -5.11 -6.18 -7.41
CA THR A 11 -5.73 -5.76 -8.68
C THR A 11 -6.14 -6.96 -9.54
N ALA A 12 -5.34 -8.02 -9.57
CA ALA A 12 -5.65 -9.24 -10.32
C ALA A 12 -6.89 -9.97 -9.77
N ASP A 13 -7.03 -10.00 -8.44
CA ASP A 13 -8.21 -10.57 -7.77
C ASP A 13 -9.46 -9.72 -7.98
N THR A 14 -9.29 -8.40 -7.96
CA THR A 14 -10.39 -7.47 -8.21
C THR A 14 -10.91 -7.59 -9.64
N CYS A 15 -10.02 -7.50 -10.63
CA CYS A 15 -10.40 -7.62 -12.03
C CYS A 15 -9.18 -7.83 -12.94
N LYS A 16 -9.16 -8.93 -13.70
CA LYS A 16 -8.08 -9.24 -14.64
C LYS A 16 -7.95 -8.21 -15.77
N ARG A 17 -9.07 -7.59 -16.20
CA ARG A 17 -9.06 -6.50 -17.19
C ARG A 17 -8.40 -5.24 -16.62
N MET A 18 -8.67 -4.88 -15.35
CA MET A 18 -8.03 -3.76 -14.67
C MET A 18 -6.52 -4.02 -14.50
N LEU A 19 -6.13 -5.27 -14.19
CA LEU A 19 -4.73 -5.69 -14.15
C LEU A 19 -4.03 -5.43 -15.50
N TYR A 20 -4.67 -5.77 -16.62
CA TYR A 20 -4.13 -5.53 -17.94
C TYR A 20 -3.92 -4.05 -18.24
N TYR A 21 -4.95 -3.23 -17.99
CA TYR A 21 -4.88 -1.79 -18.24
C TYR A 21 -3.79 -1.12 -17.40
N ARG A 22 -3.77 -1.42 -16.11
CA ARG A 22 -2.85 -0.75 -15.17
C ARG A 22 -1.40 -1.23 -15.30
N TYR A 23 -1.16 -2.52 -15.50
CA TYR A 23 0.19 -3.10 -15.39
C TYR A 23 0.77 -3.66 -16.70
N THR A 24 -0.03 -3.84 -17.74
CA THR A 24 0.47 -4.24 -19.07
C THR A 24 0.47 -3.07 -20.04
N LEU A 25 -0.58 -2.26 -20.01
CA LEU A 25 -0.68 -1.05 -20.83
C LEU A 25 -0.15 0.20 -20.10
N GLU A 26 0.04 0.12 -18.78
CA GLU A 26 0.52 1.22 -17.93
C GLU A 26 -0.34 2.48 -18.03
N ILE A 27 -1.64 2.29 -18.28
CA ILE A 27 -2.61 3.38 -18.36
C ILE A 27 -2.74 4.03 -16.98
N LYS A 28 -2.73 5.36 -16.96
CA LYS A 28 -2.86 6.19 -15.76
C LYS A 28 -3.98 7.21 -15.95
N ASN A 29 -4.57 7.68 -14.85
CA ASN A 29 -5.42 8.87 -14.87
C ASN A 29 -4.58 10.12 -15.14
N GLN A 30 -5.15 11.08 -15.88
CA GLN A 30 -4.53 12.39 -16.08
C GLN A 30 -4.57 13.21 -14.79
N VAL A 31 -5.68 13.12 -14.07
CA VAL A 31 -5.91 13.85 -12.83
C VAL A 31 -5.55 12.98 -11.63
N LYS A 32 -4.80 13.55 -10.70
CA LYS A 32 -4.37 12.87 -9.49
C LYS A 32 -5.49 12.85 -8.44
N SER A 33 -5.68 11.74 -7.77
CA SER A 33 -6.63 11.68 -6.63
C SER A 33 -6.08 12.42 -5.41
N SER A 34 -6.90 13.29 -4.81
CA SER A 34 -6.56 13.95 -3.53
C SER A 34 -6.30 12.96 -2.38
N ASN A 35 -6.83 11.74 -2.45
CA ASN A 35 -6.52 10.70 -1.47
C ASN A 35 -5.06 10.21 -1.58
N LEU A 36 -4.53 10.10 -2.79
CA LEU A 36 -3.13 9.71 -3.02
C LEU A 36 -2.19 10.82 -2.57
N ALA A 37 -2.45 12.08 -2.95
CA ALA A 37 -1.68 13.22 -2.51
C ALA A 37 -1.64 13.33 -0.97
N PHE A 38 -2.80 13.20 -0.33
CA PHE A 38 -2.92 13.23 1.13
C PHE A 38 -2.16 12.08 1.79
N GLY A 39 -2.31 10.86 1.28
CA GLY A 39 -1.61 9.68 1.81
C GLY A 39 -0.09 9.85 1.74
N SER A 40 0.43 10.30 0.60
CA SER A 40 1.86 10.55 0.39
C SER A 40 2.41 11.61 1.35
N ALA A 41 1.67 12.72 1.54
CA ALA A 41 2.11 13.79 2.45
C ALA A 41 2.12 13.34 3.92
N ILE A 42 1.11 12.58 4.35
CA ILE A 42 1.10 11.98 5.69
C ILE A 42 2.28 11.01 5.84
N ASP A 43 2.42 10.06 4.93
CA ASP A 43 3.48 9.05 4.97
C ASP A 43 4.88 9.69 5.10
N THR A 44 5.17 10.71 4.30
CA THR A 44 6.44 11.45 4.37
C THR A 44 6.68 12.05 5.76
N ALA A 45 5.68 12.68 6.36
CA ALA A 45 5.82 13.26 7.70
C ALA A 45 6.06 12.19 8.77
N LEU A 46 5.32 11.06 8.69
CA LEU A 46 5.48 9.96 9.65
C LEU A 46 6.85 9.28 9.52
N MET A 47 7.30 9.02 8.30
CA MET A 47 8.62 8.43 8.05
C MET A 47 9.74 9.36 8.52
N THR A 48 9.61 10.69 8.32
CA THR A 48 10.57 11.68 8.83
C THR A 48 10.65 11.63 10.37
N TYR A 49 9.51 11.52 11.05
CA TYR A 49 9.48 11.38 12.51
C TYR A 49 10.16 10.08 12.97
N LEU A 50 9.76 8.95 12.40
CA LEU A 50 10.28 7.62 12.78
C LEU A 50 11.79 7.52 12.53
N LEU A 51 12.27 8.06 11.40
CA LEU A 51 13.68 8.15 11.10
C LEU A 51 14.44 8.98 12.16
N ALA A 52 13.91 10.16 12.49
CA ALA A 52 14.56 11.05 13.44
C ALA A 52 14.69 10.41 14.82
N ILE A 53 13.62 9.83 15.37
CA ILE A 53 13.66 9.19 16.69
C ILE A 53 14.57 7.95 16.71
N THR A 54 14.57 7.15 15.64
CA THR A 54 15.39 5.93 15.55
C THR A 54 16.88 6.25 15.49
N MET A 55 17.25 7.32 14.77
CA MET A 55 18.63 7.75 14.59
C MET A 55 19.12 8.73 15.68
N GLY A 56 18.26 9.08 16.64
CA GLY A 56 18.59 10.06 17.67
C GLY A 56 18.76 11.49 17.12
N HIS A 57 18.13 11.81 16.01
CA HIS A 57 18.16 13.13 15.40
C HIS A 57 17.08 14.04 16.00
N GLN A 58 17.23 15.34 15.79
CA GLN A 58 16.20 16.30 16.16
C GLN A 58 14.93 16.03 15.35
N VAL A 59 13.79 15.95 16.03
CA VAL A 59 12.49 15.81 15.36
C VAL A 59 12.12 17.13 14.70
N HIS A 60 11.80 17.07 13.41
CA HIS A 60 11.34 18.22 12.64
C HIS A 60 9.90 18.62 13.01
N ASP A 61 9.50 19.84 12.64
CA ASP A 61 8.10 20.24 12.66
C ASP A 61 7.32 19.41 11.62
N LEU A 62 6.57 18.43 12.11
CA LEU A 62 5.84 17.49 11.25
C LEU A 62 4.73 18.16 10.45
N GLU A 63 4.14 19.26 10.96
CA GLU A 63 3.17 20.04 10.18
C GLU A 63 3.84 20.71 8.99
N ALA A 64 5.04 21.25 9.18
CA ALA A 64 5.81 21.86 8.10
C ALA A 64 6.21 20.81 7.03
N VAL A 65 6.71 19.64 7.46
CA VAL A 65 7.05 18.52 6.55
C VAL A 65 5.81 18.05 5.76
N PHE A 66 4.68 17.91 6.45
CA PHE A 66 3.41 17.55 5.79
C PHE A 66 3.00 18.60 4.75
N LEU A 67 3.08 19.88 5.08
CA LEU A 67 2.67 20.98 4.19
C LEU A 67 3.55 21.04 2.95
N GLU A 68 4.86 20.98 3.11
CA GLU A 68 5.81 20.97 2.00
C GLU A 68 5.51 19.83 1.03
N LYS A 69 5.34 18.63 1.55
CA LYS A 69 5.00 17.47 0.73
C LYS A 69 3.60 17.57 0.12
N TRP A 70 2.63 18.12 0.84
CA TRP A 70 1.29 18.36 0.31
C TRP A 70 1.32 19.33 -0.89
N GLU A 71 2.06 20.43 -0.80
CA GLU A 71 2.23 21.40 -1.89
C GLU A 71 2.88 20.74 -3.10
N GLU A 72 3.96 19.96 -2.91
CA GLU A 72 4.59 19.18 -3.98
C GLU A 72 3.60 18.21 -4.66
N GLU A 73 2.85 17.45 -3.87
CA GLU A 73 1.90 16.45 -4.36
C GLU A 73 0.69 17.07 -5.08
N THR A 74 0.39 18.32 -4.82
CA THR A 74 -0.73 19.08 -5.40
C THR A 74 -0.30 20.15 -6.42
N ASP A 75 0.99 20.21 -6.79
CA ASP A 75 1.50 21.03 -7.90
C ASP A 75 1.16 20.38 -9.27
N CYS A 76 -0.08 19.94 -9.40
CA CYS A 76 -0.66 19.37 -10.61
C CYS A 76 -2.19 19.41 -10.48
N GLU A 77 -2.90 18.99 -11.54
CA GLU A 77 -4.36 18.86 -11.46
C GLU A 77 -4.76 17.74 -10.51
N VAL A 78 -5.53 18.08 -9.47
CA VAL A 78 -5.97 17.16 -8.42
C VAL A 78 -7.50 17.14 -8.33
N GLU A 79 -8.07 15.94 -8.31
CA GLU A 79 -9.50 15.75 -8.11
C GLU A 79 -9.84 15.81 -6.62
N TYR A 80 -10.71 16.76 -6.27
CA TYR A 80 -11.26 16.93 -4.94
C TYR A 80 -12.73 16.59 -4.89
N THR A 81 -13.24 16.11 -3.77
CA THR A 81 -14.65 15.90 -3.54
C THR A 81 -15.27 17.04 -2.74
N VAL A 82 -16.59 17.17 -2.77
CA VAL A 82 -17.34 18.20 -2.00
C VAL A 82 -17.01 18.12 -0.49
N THR A 83 -16.76 16.93 0.02
CA THR A 83 -16.46 16.70 1.43
C THR A 83 -14.96 16.79 1.77
N LYS A 84 -14.08 16.66 0.76
CA LYS A 84 -12.62 16.64 0.89
C LYS A 84 -12.01 17.79 0.08
N THR A 85 -12.27 19.01 0.50
CA THR A 85 -11.66 20.21 -0.10
C THR A 85 -10.19 20.34 0.32
N PRO A 86 -9.33 21.04 -0.45
CA PRO A 86 -7.92 21.26 -0.10
C PRO A 86 -7.76 21.76 1.34
N LYS A 87 -8.51 22.80 1.73
CA LYS A 87 -8.45 23.37 3.07
C LYS A 87 -8.76 22.34 4.16
N LYS A 88 -9.82 21.54 4.00
CA LYS A 88 -10.19 20.50 4.99
C LYS A 88 -9.14 19.41 5.09
N LEU A 89 -8.52 19.02 3.97
CA LEU A 89 -7.46 18.02 3.97
C LEU A 89 -6.20 18.56 4.66
N VAL A 90 -5.81 19.79 4.41
CA VAL A 90 -4.68 20.43 5.10
C VAL A 90 -4.91 20.48 6.61
N GLU A 91 -6.07 20.99 7.06
CA GLU A 91 -6.40 21.05 8.49
C GLU A 91 -6.41 19.65 9.13
N MET A 92 -6.93 18.65 8.43
CA MET A 92 -6.94 17.27 8.89
C MET A 92 -5.53 16.68 8.96
N GLY A 93 -4.71 16.90 7.94
CA GLY A 93 -3.34 16.40 7.87
C GLY A 93 -2.48 16.93 9.00
N LYS A 94 -2.50 18.25 9.24
CA LYS A 94 -1.80 18.87 10.36
C LYS A 94 -2.14 18.23 11.71
N LYS A 95 -3.44 18.09 12.00
CA LYS A 95 -3.90 17.41 13.22
C LYS A 95 -3.44 15.95 13.29
N MET A 96 -3.44 15.26 12.15
CA MET A 96 -3.08 13.85 12.09
C MET A 96 -1.59 13.64 12.38
N VAL A 97 -0.72 14.44 11.78
CA VAL A 97 0.74 14.32 12.00
C VAL A 97 1.14 14.76 13.42
N SER A 98 0.45 15.76 14.00
CA SER A 98 0.73 16.18 15.37
C SER A 98 0.27 15.16 16.44
N LEU A 99 -0.69 14.29 16.14
CA LEU A 99 -1.11 13.19 17.02
C LEU A 99 -0.21 11.95 16.95
N PHE A 100 0.58 11.81 15.88
CA PHE A 100 1.33 10.58 15.62
C PHE A 100 2.41 10.28 16.69
N PRO A 101 3.22 11.24 17.16
CA PRO A 101 4.26 10.97 18.16
C PRO A 101 3.71 10.29 19.42
N GLU A 102 2.63 10.80 19.99
CA GLU A 102 1.99 10.22 21.18
C GLU A 102 1.41 8.83 20.89
N ALA A 103 0.81 8.64 19.70
CA ALA A 103 0.25 7.35 19.33
C ALA A 103 1.35 6.29 19.08
N TRP A 104 2.48 6.70 18.54
CA TRP A 104 3.63 5.84 18.35
C TRP A 104 4.26 5.43 19.70
N GLU A 105 4.49 6.37 20.58
CA GLU A 105 5.00 6.10 21.93
C GLU A 105 4.09 5.12 22.69
N LYS A 106 2.78 5.31 22.62
CA LYS A 106 1.80 4.39 23.22
C LYS A 106 1.80 2.99 22.63
N SER A 107 2.29 2.81 21.41
CA SER A 107 2.37 1.48 20.81
C SER A 107 3.44 0.60 21.44
N GLY A 108 4.41 1.18 22.15
CA GLY A 108 5.56 0.47 22.71
C GLY A 108 6.50 -0.14 21.66
N LEU A 109 6.40 0.31 20.41
CA LEU A 109 7.17 -0.25 19.31
C LEU A 109 8.43 0.58 19.05
N MET A 110 9.51 -0.12 18.71
CA MET A 110 10.76 0.45 18.26
C MET A 110 11.03 0.02 16.83
N ILE A 111 11.53 0.93 16.00
CA ILE A 111 11.94 0.57 14.62
C ILE A 111 13.15 -0.35 14.68
N LEU A 112 13.10 -1.45 13.94
CA LEU A 112 14.23 -2.36 13.78
C LEU A 112 15.39 -1.62 13.11
N VAL A 113 16.59 -1.70 13.70
CA VAL A 113 17.83 -1.24 13.06
C VAL A 113 18.50 -2.45 12.43
N MET A 114 18.71 -2.38 11.13
CA MET A 114 19.29 -3.47 10.34
C MET A 114 20.82 -3.59 10.61
N PRO A 115 21.48 -4.71 10.23
CA PRO A 115 22.90 -4.91 10.47
C PRO A 115 23.83 -3.86 9.86
N ASP A 116 23.39 -3.17 8.80
CA ASP A 116 24.13 -2.06 8.19
C ASP A 116 23.97 -0.71 8.92
N GLY A 117 23.20 -0.70 10.02
CA GLY A 117 22.90 0.48 10.82
C GLY A 117 21.74 1.33 10.30
N SER A 118 21.10 0.97 9.19
CA SER A 118 19.94 1.69 8.68
C SER A 118 18.64 1.25 9.38
N PRO A 119 17.67 2.16 9.60
CA PRO A 119 16.38 1.79 10.14
C PRO A 119 15.53 1.05 9.08
N ALA A 120 14.76 0.07 9.53
CA ALA A 120 13.88 -0.71 8.66
C ALA A 120 12.60 0.08 8.33
N LEU A 121 12.77 1.21 7.64
CA LEU A 121 11.70 2.10 7.15
C LEU A 121 11.71 2.12 5.63
N GLN A 122 10.54 2.02 5.01
CA GLN A 122 10.33 1.99 3.55
C GLN A 122 11.28 1.01 2.83
N VAL A 123 11.43 -0.17 3.42
CA VAL A 123 12.40 -1.16 2.95
C VAL A 123 11.92 -1.84 1.68
N GLN A 124 12.71 -1.76 0.62
CA GLN A 124 12.44 -2.51 -0.60
C GLN A 124 12.99 -3.93 -0.48
N LEU A 125 12.10 -4.91 -0.51
CA LEU A 125 12.45 -6.33 -0.49
C LEU A 125 11.98 -7.05 -1.76
N SER A 126 12.69 -8.13 -2.11
CA SER A 126 12.30 -9.01 -3.20
C SER A 126 12.71 -10.44 -2.93
N CYS A 127 11.94 -11.38 -3.48
CA CYS A 127 12.30 -12.80 -3.45
C CYS A 127 11.80 -13.52 -4.71
N SER A 128 12.39 -14.68 -5.01
CA SER A 128 11.89 -15.57 -6.03
C SER A 128 10.79 -16.46 -5.46
N LEU A 129 9.63 -16.49 -6.11
CA LEU A 129 8.56 -17.46 -5.79
C LEU A 129 8.78 -18.78 -6.51
N LYS A 130 9.27 -18.72 -7.75
CA LYS A 130 9.76 -19.83 -8.60
C LYS A 130 10.54 -19.25 -9.79
N ASP A 131 11.06 -20.11 -10.69
CA ASP A 131 11.73 -19.64 -11.90
C ASP A 131 10.89 -18.63 -12.69
N LYS A 132 11.50 -17.49 -13.00
CA LYS A 132 10.90 -16.35 -13.75
C LYS A 132 9.72 -15.64 -13.07
N LEU A 133 9.39 -15.96 -11.81
CA LEU A 133 8.35 -15.28 -11.04
C LEU A 133 8.90 -14.73 -9.72
N ASN A 134 8.92 -13.43 -9.58
CA ASN A 134 9.38 -12.74 -8.39
C ASN A 134 8.25 -12.02 -7.65
N LEU A 135 8.40 -11.90 -6.34
CA LEU A 135 7.63 -11.00 -5.49
C LEU A 135 8.52 -9.82 -5.09
N ARG A 136 7.97 -8.59 -5.11
CA ARG A 136 8.62 -7.38 -4.64
C ARG A 136 7.63 -6.56 -3.83
N GLY A 137 8.10 -5.92 -2.78
CA GLY A 137 7.34 -4.97 -1.98
C GLY A 137 8.20 -3.85 -1.44
N TYR A 138 7.52 -2.76 -1.08
CA TYR A 138 8.04 -1.70 -0.24
C TYR A 138 7.26 -1.79 1.07
N LEU A 139 7.95 -2.12 2.14
CA LEU A 139 7.36 -2.25 3.47
C LEU A 139 7.51 -0.91 4.17
N ASP A 140 6.41 -0.42 4.76
CA ASP A 140 6.45 0.88 5.44
C ASP A 140 7.42 0.82 6.61
N LEU A 141 7.28 -0.19 7.48
CA LEU A 141 8.22 -0.38 8.58
C LEU A 141 8.26 -1.82 9.11
N ILE A 142 9.41 -2.17 9.68
CA ILE A 142 9.59 -3.34 10.53
C ILE A 142 9.99 -2.83 11.91
N ALA A 143 9.27 -3.29 12.92
CA ALA A 143 9.47 -2.88 14.31
C ALA A 143 9.72 -4.08 15.22
N MET A 144 10.09 -3.78 16.44
CA MET A 144 10.25 -4.74 17.53
C MET A 144 9.54 -4.19 18.77
N ASN A 145 8.89 -5.06 19.54
CA ASN A 145 8.35 -4.72 20.85
C ASN A 145 9.34 -5.02 21.99
N ASP A 146 8.95 -4.75 23.24
CA ASP A 146 9.79 -4.97 24.43
C ASP A 146 10.14 -6.45 24.66
N ASP A 147 9.32 -7.39 24.13
CA ASP A 147 9.57 -8.83 24.22
C ASP A 147 10.55 -9.33 23.13
N GLY A 148 10.99 -8.45 22.25
CA GLY A 148 11.87 -8.76 21.13
C GLY A 148 11.18 -9.40 19.93
N GLU A 149 9.84 -9.40 19.90
CA GLU A 149 9.08 -9.92 18.75
C GLU A 149 9.20 -8.96 17.54
N ILE A 150 9.40 -9.55 16.36
CA ILE A 150 9.52 -8.82 15.08
C ILE A 150 8.15 -8.62 14.46
N ILE A 151 7.80 -7.38 14.22
CA ILE A 151 6.46 -6.94 13.81
C ILE A 151 6.56 -6.15 12.50
N VAL A 152 5.83 -6.60 11.49
CA VAL A 152 5.72 -5.86 10.22
C VAL A 152 4.43 -5.05 10.23
N ILE A 153 4.56 -3.73 10.07
CA ILE A 153 3.42 -2.81 10.08
C ILE A 153 3.35 -2.04 8.78
N ASP A 154 2.12 -1.94 8.29
CA ASP A 154 1.77 -1.07 7.17
C ASP A 154 0.90 0.08 7.68
N LEU A 155 1.29 1.30 7.34
CA LEU A 155 0.62 2.53 7.75
C LEU A 155 -0.50 2.88 6.77
N LYS A 156 -1.72 3.09 7.26
CA LYS A 156 -2.88 3.38 6.40
C LYS A 156 -3.62 4.65 6.80
N THR A 157 -3.78 5.56 5.85
CA THR A 157 -4.78 6.62 5.99
C THR A 157 -6.13 6.11 5.49
N ALA A 158 -7.12 5.96 6.36
CA ALA A 158 -8.39 5.33 6.05
C ALA A 158 -9.60 6.20 6.45
N ALA A 159 -10.74 6.04 5.77
CA ALA A 159 -11.98 6.71 6.16
C ALA A 159 -12.64 6.05 7.38
N ALA A 160 -12.44 4.74 7.55
CA ALA A 160 -12.97 3.96 8.65
C ALA A 160 -11.91 2.96 9.12
N LYS A 161 -12.04 2.50 10.36
CA LYS A 161 -11.20 1.42 10.90
C LYS A 161 -11.35 0.15 10.07
N TYR A 162 -10.24 -0.51 9.81
CA TYR A 162 -10.28 -1.85 9.25
C TYR A 162 -10.84 -2.83 10.26
N GLY A 163 -11.77 -3.68 9.80
CA GLY A 163 -12.30 -4.75 10.64
C GLY A 163 -11.22 -5.77 10.97
N GLU A 164 -11.42 -6.51 12.06
CA GLU A 164 -10.48 -7.54 12.51
C GLU A 164 -10.12 -8.54 11.41
N VAL A 165 -11.12 -9.00 10.66
CA VAL A 165 -10.95 -9.96 9.55
C VAL A 165 -10.08 -9.39 8.42
N PHE A 166 -10.02 -8.07 8.25
CA PHE A 166 -9.26 -7.45 7.16
C PHE A 166 -7.75 -7.77 7.23
N ALA A 167 -7.16 -7.72 8.43
CA ALA A 167 -5.76 -8.06 8.61
C ALA A 167 -5.50 -9.55 8.31
N TRP A 168 -6.39 -10.44 8.77
CA TRP A 168 -6.32 -11.88 8.51
C TRP A 168 -6.39 -12.23 7.01
N GLN A 169 -7.19 -11.51 6.23
CA GLN A 169 -7.40 -11.77 4.80
C GLN A 169 -6.48 -10.94 3.88
N SER A 170 -5.56 -10.16 4.46
CA SER A 170 -4.74 -9.24 3.68
C SER A 170 -3.65 -9.94 2.89
N ASP A 171 -3.76 -9.93 1.57
CA ASP A 171 -2.69 -10.34 0.65
C ASP A 171 -1.44 -9.47 0.79
N GLN A 172 -1.60 -8.20 1.17
CA GLN A 172 -0.47 -7.30 1.39
C GLN A 172 0.38 -7.75 2.57
N LEU A 173 -0.23 -8.06 3.71
CA LEU A 173 0.49 -8.56 4.88
C LEU A 173 1.10 -9.94 4.61
N THR A 174 0.41 -10.81 3.85
CA THR A 174 0.96 -12.11 3.46
C THR A 174 2.18 -11.96 2.54
N ALA A 175 2.12 -11.03 1.56
CA ALA A 175 3.26 -10.71 0.72
C ALA A 175 4.45 -10.20 1.55
N TYR A 176 4.20 -9.34 2.53
CA TYR A 176 5.22 -8.79 3.41
C TYR A 176 5.86 -9.86 4.28
N ASN A 177 5.06 -10.76 4.87
CA ASN A 177 5.61 -11.92 5.60
C ASN A 177 6.59 -12.72 4.75
N ILE A 178 6.20 -13.09 3.52
CA ILE A 178 7.06 -13.87 2.61
C ILE A 178 8.34 -13.09 2.27
N LEU A 179 8.24 -11.79 2.03
CA LEU A 179 9.37 -10.95 1.68
C LEU A 179 10.36 -10.82 2.85
N VAL A 180 9.87 -10.60 4.06
CA VAL A 180 10.73 -10.48 5.25
C VAL A 180 11.40 -11.81 5.57
N GLU A 181 10.66 -12.92 5.58
CA GLU A 181 11.22 -14.25 5.80
C GLU A 181 12.31 -14.63 4.78
N ALA A 182 12.11 -14.24 3.51
CA ALA A 182 13.08 -14.51 2.46
C ALA A 182 14.35 -13.65 2.55
N ASN A 183 14.31 -12.53 3.30
CA ASN A 183 15.41 -11.58 3.46
C ASN A 183 15.88 -11.45 4.91
N ARG A 184 15.50 -12.37 5.80
CA ARG A 184 15.76 -12.30 7.24
C ARG A 184 17.24 -12.11 7.59
N GLU A 185 18.16 -12.76 6.87
CA GLU A 185 19.60 -12.61 7.07
C GLU A 185 20.06 -11.16 6.83
N ALA A 186 19.60 -10.54 5.74
CA ALA A 186 19.92 -9.14 5.43
C ALA A 186 19.28 -8.16 6.43
N LEU A 187 18.13 -8.53 7.00
CA LEU A 187 17.42 -7.74 8.01
C LEU A 187 17.96 -7.97 9.43
N GLY A 188 18.78 -9.02 9.65
CA GLY A 188 19.32 -9.36 10.95
C GLY A 188 18.30 -9.93 11.92
N ILE A 189 17.30 -10.68 11.42
CA ILE A 189 16.23 -11.27 12.22
C ILE A 189 16.15 -12.79 12.01
N ASP A 190 15.55 -13.49 12.95
CA ASP A 190 15.34 -14.94 12.86
C ASP A 190 14.02 -15.27 12.16
N THR A 191 12.94 -14.59 12.52
CA THR A 191 11.59 -14.81 12.00
C THR A 191 10.73 -13.56 12.11
N VAL A 192 9.56 -13.57 11.49
CA VAL A 192 8.48 -12.60 11.73
C VAL A 192 7.50 -13.20 12.73
N ASP A 193 7.17 -12.46 13.79
CA ASP A 193 6.22 -12.91 14.81
C ASP A 193 4.81 -12.40 14.54
N GLN A 194 4.69 -11.12 14.16
CA GLN A 194 3.39 -10.48 13.96
C GLN A 194 3.36 -9.57 12.72
N LEU A 195 2.16 -9.37 12.22
CA LEU A 195 1.85 -8.49 11.08
C LEU A 195 0.69 -7.59 11.46
N GLY A 196 0.64 -6.37 10.94
CA GLY A 196 -0.51 -5.52 11.23
C GLY A 196 -0.62 -4.25 10.45
N PHE A 197 -1.69 -3.53 10.75
CA PHE A 197 -1.95 -2.19 10.24
C PHE A 197 -2.02 -1.20 11.39
N MET A 198 -1.40 -0.04 11.20
CA MET A 198 -1.63 1.13 12.03
C MET A 198 -2.43 2.15 11.21
N CYS A 199 -3.66 2.43 11.64
CA CYS A 199 -4.60 3.22 10.85
C CYS A 199 -4.73 4.64 11.36
N MET A 200 -4.53 5.62 10.48
CA MET A 200 -4.85 7.03 10.68
C MET A 200 -6.22 7.32 10.08
N LEU A 201 -7.22 7.56 10.92
CA LEU A 201 -8.61 7.73 10.49
C LEU A 201 -8.90 9.16 10.06
N LYS A 202 -9.29 9.33 8.79
CA LYS A 202 -9.68 10.59 8.16
C LYS A 202 -11.06 11.06 8.62
N LYS A 203 -11.15 11.52 9.88
CA LYS A 203 -12.35 12.10 10.50
C LYS A 203 -12.15 13.60 10.70
N THR A 204 -13.23 14.34 10.99
CA THR A 204 -13.15 15.77 11.35
C THR A 204 -12.17 15.99 12.51
N ASN A 205 -12.20 15.11 13.49
CA ASN A 205 -11.15 14.96 14.50
C ASN A 205 -10.43 13.65 14.20
N PRO A 206 -9.23 13.69 13.60
CA PRO A 206 -8.48 12.49 13.27
C PRO A 206 -8.20 11.62 14.49
N VAL A 207 -8.11 10.33 14.28
CA VAL A 207 -7.74 9.37 15.33
C VAL A 207 -6.66 8.47 14.76
N ILE A 208 -5.62 8.22 15.53
CA ILE A 208 -4.63 7.20 15.22
C ILE A 208 -4.93 5.99 16.06
N GLU A 209 -5.31 4.90 15.41
CA GLU A 209 -5.60 3.64 16.09
C GLU A 209 -4.29 2.97 16.47
N GLN A 210 -4.26 2.30 17.62
CA GLN A 210 -3.15 1.42 17.95
C GLN A 210 -3.03 0.29 16.91
N PRO A 211 -1.84 -0.24 16.65
CA PRO A 211 -1.66 -1.31 15.67
C PRO A 211 -2.56 -2.50 15.96
N HIS A 212 -3.31 -2.92 14.94
CA HIS A 212 -4.05 -4.18 15.00
C HIS A 212 -3.14 -5.28 14.50
N LEU A 213 -2.61 -6.07 15.43
CA LEU A 213 -1.62 -7.11 15.17
C LEU A 213 -2.28 -8.48 15.09
N ILE A 214 -1.77 -9.30 14.18
CA ILE A 214 -2.12 -10.71 14.02
C ILE A 214 -0.82 -11.54 13.96
N PRO A 215 -0.84 -12.81 14.29
CA PRO A 215 0.33 -13.68 14.13
C PRO A 215 0.85 -13.72 12.69
N ALA A 216 2.12 -14.04 12.53
CA ALA A 216 2.70 -14.37 11.22
C ALA A 216 1.91 -15.46 10.52
N ARG A 217 2.00 -15.51 9.19
CA ARG A 217 1.24 -16.45 8.37
C ARG A 217 1.68 -17.89 8.57
N SER A 218 0.71 -18.76 8.67
CA SER A 218 0.94 -20.21 8.66
C SER A 218 1.49 -20.69 7.31
N SER A 219 2.10 -21.86 7.29
CA SER A 219 2.59 -22.49 6.06
C SER A 219 1.46 -22.70 5.03
N GLN A 220 0.23 -22.97 5.50
CA GLN A 220 -0.93 -23.14 4.63
C GLN A 220 -1.31 -21.82 3.96
N GLU A 221 -1.43 -20.72 4.72
CA GLU A 221 -1.76 -19.39 4.15
C GLU A 221 -0.71 -18.94 3.13
N ILE A 222 0.57 -19.20 3.42
CA ILE A 222 1.68 -18.92 2.49
C ILE A 222 1.55 -19.77 1.22
N ALA A 223 1.19 -21.05 1.33
CA ALA A 223 1.01 -21.92 0.17
C ALA A 223 -0.17 -21.48 -0.70
N GLU A 224 -1.29 -21.10 -0.10
CA GLU A 224 -2.47 -20.55 -0.79
C GLU A 224 -2.13 -19.25 -1.54
N PHE A 225 -1.42 -18.34 -0.87
CA PHE A 225 -0.96 -17.09 -1.51
C PHE A 225 0.00 -17.36 -2.68
N ARG A 226 0.93 -18.30 -2.56
CA ARG A 226 1.83 -18.69 -3.65
C ARG A 226 1.05 -19.26 -4.84
N GLN A 227 0.02 -20.09 -4.58
CA GLN A 227 -0.84 -20.62 -5.65
C GLN A 227 -1.56 -19.49 -6.37
N LYS A 228 -2.10 -18.50 -5.64
CA LYS A 228 -2.69 -17.29 -6.23
C LYS A 228 -1.68 -16.56 -7.14
N CYS A 229 -0.44 -16.42 -6.73
CA CYS A 229 0.62 -15.82 -7.57
C CYS A 229 0.86 -16.62 -8.85
N PHE A 230 0.83 -17.96 -8.81
CA PHE A 230 0.98 -18.83 -9.99
C PHE A 230 -0.20 -18.72 -10.94
N ASP A 231 -1.41 -18.55 -10.43
CA ASP A 231 -2.61 -18.33 -11.25
C ASP A 231 -2.57 -16.97 -11.95
N ILE A 232 -2.03 -15.95 -11.27
CA ILE A 232 -1.80 -14.64 -11.89
C ILE A 232 -0.75 -14.74 -13.01
N GLU A 233 0.35 -15.43 -12.78
CA GLU A 233 1.35 -15.68 -13.82
C GLU A 233 0.73 -16.41 -15.04
N THR A 234 -0.11 -17.41 -14.79
CA THR A 234 -0.86 -18.12 -15.84
C THR A 234 -1.76 -17.16 -16.62
N THR A 235 -2.41 -16.19 -15.91
CA THR A 235 -3.20 -15.13 -16.53
C THR A 235 -2.38 -14.31 -17.53
N PHE A 236 -1.14 -13.93 -17.17
CA PHE A 236 -0.24 -13.20 -18.05
C PHE A 236 0.23 -14.06 -19.25
N ASN A 237 0.69 -15.28 -18.99
CA ASN A 237 1.21 -16.19 -20.00
C ASN A 237 0.15 -16.56 -21.07
N GLN A 238 -1.09 -16.74 -20.64
CA GLN A 238 -2.22 -17.11 -21.50
C GLN A 238 -3.05 -15.91 -21.98
N ARG A 239 -2.68 -14.67 -21.60
CA ARG A 239 -3.40 -13.42 -21.93
C ARG A 239 -4.88 -13.45 -21.55
N ARG A 240 -5.22 -14.06 -20.41
CA ARG A 240 -6.61 -14.22 -19.95
C ARG A 240 -7.08 -13.01 -19.14
N PHE A 241 -7.21 -11.85 -19.77
CA PHE A 241 -7.58 -10.59 -19.12
C PHE A 241 -9.09 -10.31 -19.28
N TYR A 242 -9.92 -11.14 -18.71
CA TYR A 242 -11.39 -10.98 -18.75
C TYR A 242 -11.89 -9.95 -17.71
N LYS A 243 -13.11 -9.47 -17.93
CA LYS A 243 -13.79 -8.53 -17.04
C LYS A 243 -14.29 -9.25 -15.78
N ALA A 244 -14.31 -8.56 -14.65
CA ALA A 244 -14.96 -9.06 -13.45
C ALA A 244 -16.49 -9.20 -13.70
N SER A 245 -17.11 -10.14 -12.97
CA SER A 245 -18.56 -10.29 -12.96
C SER A 245 -19.22 -9.07 -12.31
N ARG A 246 -20.36 -8.62 -12.86
CA ARG A 246 -21.12 -7.48 -12.35
C ARG A 246 -22.29 -7.87 -11.44
N HIS A 247 -22.37 -9.12 -11.01
CA HIS A 247 -23.53 -9.63 -10.24
C HIS A 247 -23.45 -9.37 -8.72
N ALA A 248 -22.36 -8.78 -8.21
CA ALA A 248 -22.19 -8.52 -6.80
C ALA A 248 -22.61 -7.11 -6.40
N PHE A 249 -23.15 -6.95 -5.19
CA PHE A 249 -23.46 -5.65 -4.59
C PHE A 249 -22.23 -4.72 -4.52
N ASN A 250 -21.04 -5.28 -4.32
CA ASN A 250 -19.76 -4.55 -4.31
C ASN A 250 -19.05 -4.69 -5.67
N ASN A 251 -19.72 -4.29 -6.73
CA ASN A 251 -19.18 -4.33 -8.07
C ASN A 251 -17.93 -3.43 -8.18
N PRO A 252 -16.75 -3.98 -8.49
CA PRO A 252 -15.51 -3.19 -8.59
C PRO A 252 -15.52 -2.15 -9.70
N CYS A 253 -16.47 -2.25 -10.66
CA CYS A 253 -16.59 -1.31 -11.76
C CYS A 253 -17.06 0.08 -11.34
N GLU A 254 -17.77 0.23 -10.21
CA GLU A 254 -18.32 1.53 -9.82
C GLU A 254 -17.21 2.52 -9.42
N LEU A 255 -16.12 2.02 -8.85
CA LEU A 255 -14.95 2.82 -8.43
C LEU A 255 -13.73 2.57 -9.33
N CYS A 256 -13.93 2.00 -10.52
CA CYS A 256 -12.84 1.64 -11.42
C CYS A 256 -12.44 2.82 -12.30
N ASP A 257 -11.18 3.22 -12.25
CA ASP A 257 -10.57 4.25 -13.09
C ASP A 257 -10.78 4.01 -14.60
N PHE A 258 -10.92 2.74 -15.00
CA PHE A 258 -11.03 2.32 -16.39
C PHE A 258 -12.48 2.00 -16.81
N LYS A 259 -13.48 2.42 -16.05
CA LYS A 259 -14.89 2.10 -16.31
C LYS A 259 -15.33 2.54 -17.72
N GLN A 260 -15.02 3.77 -18.11
CA GLN A 260 -15.39 4.34 -19.39
C GLN A 260 -14.66 3.63 -20.54
N LEU A 261 -13.36 3.46 -20.42
CA LEU A 261 -12.56 2.70 -21.38
C LEU A 261 -13.08 1.26 -21.53
N CYS A 262 -13.31 0.57 -20.42
CA CYS A 262 -13.71 -0.84 -20.41
C CYS A 262 -15.11 -1.06 -20.98
N THR A 263 -16.03 -0.10 -20.81
CA THR A 263 -17.43 -0.24 -21.19
C THR A 263 -17.70 0.35 -22.58
N PHE A 264 -17.15 1.52 -22.87
CA PHE A 264 -17.50 2.32 -24.06
C PHE A 264 -16.31 2.57 -24.99
N GLY A 265 -15.10 2.15 -24.62
CA GLY A 265 -13.88 2.45 -25.40
C GLY A 265 -13.40 3.89 -25.23
N ASP A 266 -14.01 4.66 -24.34
CA ASP A 266 -13.68 6.04 -24.08
C ASP A 266 -12.36 6.15 -23.31
N THR A 267 -11.44 6.97 -23.84
CA THR A 267 -10.09 7.19 -23.30
C THR A 267 -9.92 8.56 -22.68
N ASP A 268 -10.97 9.36 -22.61
CA ASP A 268 -10.90 10.71 -22.02
C ASP A 268 -10.45 10.63 -20.57
N GLY A 269 -9.58 11.54 -20.16
CA GLY A 269 -8.99 11.56 -18.82
C GLY A 269 -7.93 10.50 -18.55
N LEU A 270 -7.51 9.72 -19.58
CA LEU A 270 -6.50 8.68 -19.45
C LEU A 270 -5.22 9.02 -20.24
N ILE A 271 -4.07 8.70 -19.63
CA ILE A 271 -2.77 8.69 -20.28
C ILE A 271 -2.48 7.26 -20.73
N ILE A 272 -2.33 7.05 -22.04
CA ILE A 272 -2.02 5.75 -22.65
C ILE A 272 -0.60 5.83 -23.22
N PRO A 273 0.40 5.26 -22.54
CA PRO A 273 1.82 5.39 -22.95
C PRO A 273 2.11 4.72 -24.30
N ASP A 274 1.54 3.55 -24.55
CA ASP A 274 1.77 2.77 -25.77
C ASP A 274 0.44 2.44 -26.48
N LYS A 275 0.13 3.26 -27.49
CA LYS A 275 -1.09 3.11 -28.30
C LYS A 275 -1.01 1.94 -29.30
N SER A 276 0.15 1.31 -29.47
CA SER A 276 0.30 0.15 -30.38
C SER A 276 -0.24 -1.16 -29.78
N LYS A 277 -0.34 -1.22 -28.45
CA LYS A 277 -0.91 -2.39 -27.77
C LYS A 277 -2.43 -2.37 -27.84
N PRO A 278 -3.08 -3.52 -28.07
CA PRO A 278 -4.52 -3.58 -28.23
C PRO A 278 -5.23 -3.20 -26.92
N LEU A 279 -6.09 -2.19 -26.99
CA LEU A 279 -7.08 -1.93 -25.96
C LEU A 279 -8.14 -3.03 -26.06
N LEU A 280 -8.16 -3.97 -25.10
CA LEU A 280 -9.17 -5.03 -25.06
C LEU A 280 -10.54 -4.40 -24.73
N GLN A 281 -11.22 -3.90 -25.74
CA GLN A 281 -12.56 -3.33 -25.63
C GLN A 281 -13.63 -4.42 -25.46
N ALA A 282 -14.81 -4.01 -25.06
CA ALA A 282 -15.98 -4.88 -25.16
C ALA A 282 -16.24 -5.18 -26.63
N ALA A 283 -16.30 -6.45 -26.99
CA ALA A 283 -16.95 -6.88 -28.20
C ALA A 283 -18.47 -6.77 -28.00
#